data_d41f98f6013ddce732c60ae56665e75d
#
_entry.id   d41f98f6013ddce732c60ae56665e75d
#
_cell.length_a   1.000
_cell.length_b   1.000
_cell.length_c   1.000
_cell.angle_alpha   90.00
_cell.angle_beta   90.00
_cell.angle_gamma   90.00
#
_symmetry.space_group_name_H-M   'P 1'
#
loop_
_entity.id
_entity.type
_entity.pdbx_description
1 polymer ?
#
loop_
_entity_poly.entity_id
_entity_poly.type
_entity_poly.pdbx_seq_one_letter_code
_entity_poly.pdbx_strand_id
1 'polypeptide(L)'
;MPTSMTEYRAFFTTYNGMTDELTTPAGIRPLYATDPAFCNTSVEVEALWDTGATITCIKSALWERLKLRPLESNRTELAGIGGNVTADVTIVNILLTPEFGIKSCPVYAVDFPGDADILIGMDIIGMGDFVVCNADNKTSFSFAVPSFPDRINLAEKAKAVNKNSTYREEI
;
A
#
# COMPACT_ATOMS: atom_id res chain seq x y z
N MET A 1 4.43 34.97 -2.94
CA MET A 1 5.05 33.65 -3.08
C MET A 1 4.01 32.76 -3.74
N PRO A 2 4.28 32.03 -4.83
CA PRO A 2 3.30 31.10 -5.37
C PRO A 2 3.06 30.00 -4.34
N THR A 3 1.84 29.86 -3.87
CA THR A 3 1.38 28.71 -3.11
C THR A 3 1.55 27.49 -4.01
N SER A 4 2.47 26.58 -3.67
CA SER A 4 2.59 25.33 -4.41
C SER A 4 1.26 24.60 -4.25
N MET A 5 0.54 24.41 -5.34
CA MET A 5 -0.68 23.60 -5.32
C MET A 5 -0.28 22.19 -4.93
N THR A 6 -0.94 21.65 -3.91
CA THR A 6 -0.75 20.26 -3.51
C THR A 6 -1.24 19.36 -4.63
N GLU A 7 -0.36 18.54 -5.19
CA GLU A 7 -0.71 17.57 -6.22
C GLU A 7 -1.17 16.28 -5.52
N TYR A 8 -2.44 15.90 -5.76
CA TYR A 8 -3.00 14.63 -5.28
C TYR A 8 -2.79 13.55 -6.33
N ARG A 9 -2.34 12.38 -5.88
CA ARG A 9 -2.22 11.19 -6.71
C ARG A 9 -3.05 10.08 -6.10
N ALA A 10 -3.83 9.40 -6.91
CA ALA A 10 -4.73 8.38 -6.44
C ALA A 10 -4.92 7.29 -7.49
N PHE A 11 -5.31 6.10 -7.03
CA PHE A 11 -5.88 5.06 -7.88
C PHE A 11 -7.12 4.44 -7.23
N PHE A 12 -7.88 3.77 -8.05
CA PHE A 12 -9.06 3.02 -7.67
C PHE A 12 -9.03 1.66 -8.35
N THR A 13 -9.35 0.61 -7.61
CA THR A 13 -9.47 -0.74 -8.15
C THR A 13 -10.75 -1.41 -7.69
N THR A 14 -11.28 -2.32 -8.51
CA THR A 14 -12.48 -3.10 -8.22
C THR A 14 -12.21 -4.56 -8.52
N TYR A 15 -12.57 -5.42 -7.58
CA TYR A 15 -12.47 -6.87 -7.73
C TYR A 15 -13.73 -7.46 -8.37
N ASN A 16 -13.60 -8.64 -8.95
CA ASN A 16 -14.71 -9.33 -9.59
C ASN A 16 -15.54 -10.15 -8.59
N GLY A 17 -15.83 -9.57 -7.43
CA GLY A 17 -16.56 -10.17 -6.31
C GLY A 17 -16.09 -9.61 -4.98
N MET A 18 -16.58 -10.19 -3.88
CA MET A 18 -16.05 -9.93 -2.56
C MET A 18 -14.67 -10.60 -2.42
N THR A 19 -13.73 -9.90 -1.81
CA THR A 19 -12.41 -10.45 -1.47
C THR A 19 -12.06 -10.14 -0.02
N ASP A 20 -11.30 -11.01 0.59
CA ASP A 20 -10.69 -10.89 1.92
C ASP A 20 -9.23 -10.42 1.87
N GLU A 21 -8.63 -10.42 0.68
CA GLU A 21 -7.30 -9.88 0.43
C GLU A 21 -7.34 -8.74 -0.59
N LEU A 22 -6.68 -7.63 -0.27
CA LEU A 22 -6.58 -6.48 -1.17
C LEU A 22 -5.23 -6.54 -1.87
N THR A 23 -5.22 -7.02 -3.11
CA THR A 23 -4.00 -7.11 -3.93
C THR A 23 -4.06 -6.21 -5.15
N THR A 24 -2.92 -5.71 -5.58
CA THR A 24 -2.77 -4.94 -6.82
C THR A 24 -1.46 -5.26 -7.51
N PRO A 25 -1.42 -5.21 -8.85
CA PRO A 25 -0.14 -5.14 -9.53
C PRO A 25 0.61 -3.89 -9.11
N ALA A 26 1.92 -4.02 -8.96
CA ALA A 26 2.83 -2.92 -8.65
C ALA A 26 4.16 -3.13 -9.38
N GLY A 27 5.01 -2.11 -9.36
CA GLY A 27 6.37 -2.19 -9.88
C GLY A 27 7.38 -1.89 -8.80
N ILE A 28 8.45 -2.66 -8.74
CA ILE A 28 9.59 -2.39 -7.84
C ILE A 28 10.78 -1.96 -8.67
N ARG A 29 11.35 -0.80 -8.31
CA ARG A 29 12.63 -0.33 -8.86
C ARG A 29 13.65 -0.21 -7.73
N PRO A 30 14.64 -1.09 -7.67
CA PRO A 30 15.72 -1.02 -6.69
C PRO A 30 16.50 0.29 -6.80
N LEU A 31 16.87 0.88 -5.66
CA LEU A 31 17.86 1.96 -5.60
C LEU A 31 19.24 1.40 -5.28
N TYR A 32 19.30 0.28 -4.58
CA TYR A 32 20.53 -0.41 -4.21
C TYR A 32 20.43 -1.89 -4.58
N ALA A 33 21.20 -2.31 -5.57
CA ALA A 33 21.33 -3.70 -5.99
C ALA A 33 22.82 -4.06 -6.16
N THR A 34 23.14 -5.35 -6.04
CA THR A 34 24.52 -5.85 -6.29
C THR A 34 24.87 -5.80 -7.78
N ASP A 35 23.85 -5.84 -8.65
CA ASP A 35 23.99 -5.63 -10.08
C ASP A 35 23.33 -4.29 -10.46
N PRO A 36 24.11 -3.29 -10.90
CA PRO A 36 23.60 -1.95 -11.25
C PRO A 36 22.52 -1.94 -12.34
N ALA A 37 22.45 -2.97 -13.18
CA ALA A 37 21.40 -3.09 -14.20
C ALA A 37 19.99 -3.12 -13.59
N PHE A 38 19.83 -3.68 -12.40
CA PHE A 38 18.54 -3.72 -11.71
C PHE A 38 18.10 -2.34 -11.17
N CYS A 39 19.01 -1.44 -10.84
CA CYS A 39 18.66 -0.12 -10.31
C CYS A 39 17.88 0.76 -11.32
N ASN A 40 17.92 0.45 -12.59
CA ASN A 40 17.24 1.21 -13.65
C ASN A 40 15.99 0.48 -14.22
N THR A 41 15.72 -0.73 -13.73
CA THR A 41 14.66 -1.59 -14.26
C THR A 41 13.53 -1.71 -13.24
N SER A 42 12.29 -1.49 -13.69
CA SER A 42 11.11 -1.81 -12.89
C SER A 42 10.71 -3.26 -13.13
N VAL A 43 10.50 -4.00 -12.05
CA VAL A 43 10.01 -5.39 -12.11
C VAL A 43 8.59 -5.42 -11.59
N GLU A 44 7.71 -6.03 -12.36
CA GLU A 44 6.31 -6.22 -11.97
C GLU A 44 6.20 -7.24 -10.84
N VAL A 45 5.35 -6.94 -9.87
CA VAL A 45 5.11 -7.71 -8.65
C VAL A 45 3.64 -7.63 -8.27
N GLU A 46 3.18 -8.58 -7.46
CA GLU A 46 1.89 -8.50 -6.79
C GLU A 46 2.06 -7.92 -5.40
N ALA A 47 1.30 -6.86 -5.09
CA ALA A 47 1.33 -6.17 -3.81
C ALA A 47 0.09 -6.48 -2.98
N LEU A 48 0.27 -7.01 -1.76
CA LEU A 48 -0.76 -7.17 -0.74
C LEU A 48 -0.82 -5.92 0.14
N TRP A 49 -1.99 -5.33 0.31
CA TRP A 49 -2.24 -4.19 1.18
C TRP A 49 -2.71 -4.67 2.55
N ASP A 50 -1.90 -4.44 3.59
CA ASP A 50 -2.14 -4.98 4.93
C ASP A 50 -2.11 -3.88 5.99
N THR A 51 -3.28 -3.47 6.48
CA THR A 51 -3.43 -2.50 7.57
C THR A 51 -3.00 -3.04 8.93
N GLY A 52 -2.77 -4.35 9.06
CA GLY A 52 -2.24 -5.00 10.25
C GLY A 52 -0.71 -4.97 10.34
N ALA A 53 -0.03 -4.70 9.23
CA ALA A 53 1.42 -4.56 9.21
C ALA A 53 1.84 -3.09 9.41
N THR A 54 2.82 -2.86 10.27
CA THR A 54 3.36 -1.50 10.51
C THR A 54 4.32 -1.04 9.43
N ILE A 55 4.98 -1.97 8.75
CA ILE A 55 6.05 -1.72 7.79
C ILE A 55 5.83 -2.51 6.50
N THR A 56 6.38 -2.00 5.42
CA THR A 56 6.36 -2.63 4.11
C THR A 56 7.45 -3.69 3.99
N CYS A 57 7.06 -4.92 3.63
CA CYS A 57 7.94 -6.08 3.53
C CYS A 57 8.02 -6.61 2.11
N ILE A 58 9.14 -7.24 1.79
CA ILE A 58 9.40 -7.90 0.52
C ILE A 58 9.85 -9.34 0.78
N LYS A 59 9.32 -10.30 0.04
CA LYS A 59 9.72 -11.70 0.18
C LYS A 59 11.18 -11.93 -0.17
N SER A 60 11.82 -12.84 0.54
CA SER A 60 13.23 -13.22 0.32
C SER A 60 13.48 -13.65 -1.13
N ALA A 61 12.55 -14.38 -1.74
CA ALA A 61 12.67 -14.78 -3.14
C ALA A 61 12.73 -13.60 -4.12
N LEU A 62 11.93 -12.54 -3.89
CA LEU A 62 11.99 -11.33 -4.70
C LEU A 62 13.25 -10.53 -4.40
N TRP A 63 13.67 -10.48 -3.13
CA TRP A 63 14.93 -9.84 -2.73
C TRP A 63 16.12 -10.42 -3.50
N GLU A 64 16.24 -11.74 -3.57
CA GLU A 64 17.28 -12.44 -4.31
C GLU A 64 17.15 -12.22 -5.81
N ARG A 65 15.95 -12.33 -6.38
CA ARG A 65 15.66 -12.09 -7.80
C ARG A 65 16.10 -10.70 -8.26
N LEU A 66 15.87 -9.68 -7.44
CA LEU A 66 16.26 -8.29 -7.69
C LEU A 66 17.71 -7.99 -7.28
N LYS A 67 18.42 -8.97 -6.70
CA LYS A 67 19.78 -8.81 -6.17
C LYS A 67 19.90 -7.58 -5.26
N LEU A 68 18.90 -7.37 -4.40
CA LEU A 68 18.88 -6.25 -3.49
C LEU A 68 20.05 -6.29 -2.53
N ARG A 69 20.64 -5.13 -2.28
CA ARG A 69 21.73 -4.97 -1.33
C ARG A 69 21.20 -4.36 -0.04
N PRO A 70 21.45 -4.98 1.11
CA PRO A 70 21.08 -4.38 2.38
C PRO A 70 21.87 -3.08 2.59
N LEU A 71 21.23 -2.13 3.27
CA LEU A 71 21.91 -0.95 3.78
C LEU A 71 22.88 -1.39 4.88
N GLU A 72 24.14 -0.96 4.76
CA GLU A 72 25.17 -1.28 5.74
C GLU A 72 24.73 -0.83 7.15
N SER A 73 24.83 -1.73 8.12
CA SER A 73 24.56 -1.54 9.55
C SER A 73 23.10 -1.59 10.04
N ASN A 74 22.10 -1.85 9.20
CA ASN A 74 20.69 -1.82 9.63
C ASN A 74 20.01 -3.19 9.50
N ARG A 75 20.41 -4.14 10.36
CA ARG A 75 19.51 -5.23 10.70
C ARG A 75 18.56 -4.74 11.77
N THR A 76 17.27 -4.75 11.46
CA THR A 76 16.23 -4.29 12.38
C THR A 76 15.53 -5.50 12.99
N GLU A 77 15.39 -5.50 14.32
CA GLU A 77 14.51 -6.45 14.99
C GLU A 77 13.05 -6.02 14.76
N LEU A 78 12.29 -6.89 14.14
CA LEU A 78 10.87 -6.71 13.88
C LEU A 78 10.08 -7.63 14.81
N ALA A 79 9.11 -7.06 15.51
CA ALA A 79 8.14 -7.83 16.28
C ALA A 79 6.97 -8.21 15.36
N GLY A 80 6.71 -9.49 15.21
CA GLY A 80 5.60 -10.03 14.42
C GLY A 80 4.84 -11.12 15.17
N ILE A 81 3.76 -11.63 14.59
CA ILE A 81 2.90 -12.68 15.18
C ILE A 81 3.69 -13.96 15.49
N GLY A 82 4.82 -14.19 14.83
CA GLY A 82 5.72 -15.35 15.06
C GLY A 82 6.89 -15.09 16.01
N GLY A 83 7.00 -13.92 16.63
CA GLY A 83 8.14 -13.52 17.47
C GLY A 83 9.02 -12.43 16.83
N ASN A 84 10.18 -12.17 17.40
CA ASN A 84 11.14 -11.19 16.85
C ASN A 84 11.92 -11.82 15.69
N VAL A 85 11.93 -11.14 14.57
CA VAL A 85 12.70 -11.50 13.37
C VAL A 85 13.69 -10.39 13.07
N THR A 86 14.93 -10.75 12.80
CA THR A 86 15.94 -9.81 12.32
C THR A 86 15.85 -9.75 10.78
N ALA A 87 15.50 -8.62 10.23
CA ALA A 87 15.37 -8.43 8.78
C ALA A 87 16.44 -7.49 8.22
N ASP A 88 16.92 -7.81 7.02
CA ASP A 88 17.69 -6.89 6.21
C ASP A 88 16.75 -5.82 5.64
N VAL A 89 17.27 -4.58 5.49
CA VAL A 89 16.51 -3.45 4.93
C VAL A 89 17.24 -2.87 3.73
N THR A 90 16.46 -2.47 2.73
CA THR A 90 16.96 -1.69 1.59
C THR A 90 15.96 -0.61 1.20
N ILE A 91 16.30 0.21 0.21
CA ILE A 91 15.42 1.26 -0.30
C ILE A 91 15.07 0.98 -1.75
N VAL A 92 13.79 1.06 -2.05
CA VAL A 92 13.25 0.90 -3.40
C VAL A 92 12.29 2.04 -3.75
N ASN A 93 11.99 2.20 -5.03
CA ASN A 93 10.80 2.93 -5.46
C ASN A 93 9.69 1.91 -5.76
N ILE A 94 8.48 2.19 -5.28
CA ILE A 94 7.29 1.36 -5.51
C ILE A 94 6.39 2.12 -6.47
N LEU A 95 6.10 1.54 -7.62
CA LEU A 95 5.20 2.07 -8.64
C LEU A 95 3.83 1.43 -8.45
N LEU A 96 2.86 2.19 -8.00
CA LEU A 96 1.48 1.72 -7.77
C LEU A 96 0.64 1.78 -9.04
N THR A 97 0.96 2.72 -9.93
CA THR A 97 0.47 2.81 -11.31
C THR A 97 1.59 3.39 -12.18
N PRO A 98 1.47 3.41 -13.52
CA PRO A 98 2.48 4.05 -14.37
C PRO A 98 2.80 5.50 -14.00
N GLU A 99 1.83 6.23 -13.44
CA GLU A 99 1.93 7.66 -13.11
C GLU A 99 2.04 7.95 -11.61
N PHE A 100 1.79 6.93 -10.76
CA PHE A 100 1.80 7.08 -9.31
C PHE A 100 2.77 6.10 -8.66
N GLY A 101 3.82 6.61 -8.07
CA GLY A 101 4.79 5.82 -7.31
C GLY A 101 5.25 6.53 -6.04
N ILE A 102 5.65 5.73 -5.07
CA ILE A 102 6.25 6.16 -3.81
C ILE A 102 7.76 5.99 -3.94
N LYS A 103 8.50 7.06 -3.71
CA LYS A 103 9.96 7.07 -3.85
C LYS A 103 10.64 6.79 -2.53
N SER A 104 11.80 6.15 -2.62
CA SER A 104 12.72 5.94 -1.49
C SER A 104 12.06 5.24 -0.29
N CYS A 105 11.27 4.19 -0.57
CA CYS A 105 10.61 3.38 0.45
C CYS A 105 11.61 2.41 1.07
N PRO A 106 11.80 2.41 2.40
CA PRO A 106 12.44 1.31 3.08
C PRO A 106 11.58 0.05 2.93
N VAL A 107 12.19 -1.06 2.57
CA VAL A 107 11.53 -2.38 2.54
C VAL A 107 12.36 -3.40 3.29
N TYR A 108 11.69 -4.29 4.00
CA TYR A 108 12.31 -5.26 4.89
C TYR A 108 12.17 -6.66 4.30
N ALA A 109 13.26 -7.44 4.31
CA ALA A 109 13.26 -8.82 3.85
C ALA A 109 12.56 -9.71 4.88
N VAL A 110 11.28 -9.99 4.68
CA VAL A 110 10.46 -10.84 5.57
C VAL A 110 9.54 -11.70 4.72
N ASP A 111 9.58 -13.01 4.95
CA ASP A 111 8.61 -13.90 4.30
C ASP A 111 7.27 -13.87 5.04
N PHE A 112 6.20 -13.79 4.28
CA PHE A 112 4.83 -13.79 4.73
C PHE A 112 3.99 -14.76 3.89
N PRO A 113 2.86 -15.28 4.38
CA PRO A 113 2.01 -16.22 3.66
C PRO A 113 1.36 -15.59 2.42
N GLY A 114 0.78 -16.43 1.56
CA GLY A 114 0.11 -16.01 0.31
C GLY A 114 1.07 -15.86 -0.87
N ASP A 115 0.53 -15.45 -2.02
CA ASP A 115 1.25 -15.42 -3.30
C ASP A 115 1.85 -14.04 -3.63
N ALA A 116 1.45 -12.98 -2.93
CA ALA A 116 1.98 -11.63 -3.13
C ALA A 116 3.50 -11.58 -2.91
N ASP A 117 4.18 -10.75 -3.67
CA ASP A 117 5.64 -10.56 -3.64
C ASP A 117 6.07 -9.52 -2.59
N ILE A 118 5.21 -8.49 -2.39
CA ILE A 118 5.43 -7.38 -1.46
C ILE A 118 4.17 -7.18 -0.61
N LEU A 119 4.37 -6.88 0.66
CA LEU A 119 3.31 -6.49 1.59
C LEU A 119 3.46 -5.00 1.89
N ILE A 120 2.45 -4.22 1.55
CA ILE A 120 2.39 -2.77 1.80
C ILE A 120 1.76 -2.54 3.16
N GLY A 121 2.54 -2.00 4.09
CA GLY A 121 2.15 -1.74 5.46
C GLY A 121 1.64 -0.32 5.70
N MET A 122 1.37 -0.03 6.98
CA MET A 122 0.88 1.26 7.44
C MET A 122 1.86 2.42 7.25
N ASP A 123 3.14 2.14 7.06
CA ASP A 123 4.16 3.13 6.69
C ASP A 123 3.86 3.79 5.34
N ILE A 124 3.25 3.07 4.40
CA ILE A 124 2.77 3.60 3.12
C ILE A 124 1.29 3.95 3.20
N ILE A 125 0.44 3.03 3.70
CA ILE A 125 -1.02 3.26 3.81
C ILE A 125 -1.31 4.55 4.60
N GLY A 126 -0.56 4.80 5.68
CA GLY A 126 -0.70 5.98 6.52
C GLY A 126 -0.25 7.31 5.89
N MET A 127 0.31 7.29 4.69
CA MET A 127 0.69 8.52 3.98
C MET A 127 -0.52 9.27 3.41
N GLY A 128 -1.68 8.62 3.31
CA GLY A 128 -2.83 9.21 2.66
C GLY A 128 -4.17 8.58 3.06
N ASP A 129 -5.15 8.69 2.19
CA ASP A 129 -6.48 8.13 2.39
C ASP A 129 -6.55 6.73 1.77
N PHE A 130 -6.97 5.76 2.58
CA PHE A 130 -7.20 4.38 2.17
C PHE A 130 -8.66 4.01 2.46
N VAL A 131 -9.43 3.71 1.42
CA VAL A 131 -10.86 3.49 1.52
C VAL A 131 -11.25 2.17 0.86
N VAL A 132 -11.91 1.30 1.63
CA VAL A 132 -12.45 0.03 1.14
C VAL A 132 -13.97 0.11 1.09
N CYS A 133 -14.56 -0.32 0.00
CA CYS A 133 -16.00 -0.37 -0.22
C CYS A 133 -16.41 -1.77 -0.67
N ASN A 134 -17.56 -2.23 -0.13
CA ASN A 134 -18.16 -3.51 -0.48
C ASN A 134 -19.61 -3.30 -0.96
N ALA A 135 -19.75 -2.64 -2.10
CA ALA A 135 -21.05 -2.36 -2.71
C ALA A 135 -21.36 -3.38 -3.81
N ASP A 136 -22.62 -3.73 -3.97
CA ASP A 136 -23.12 -4.62 -5.04
C ASP A 136 -22.38 -5.97 -5.10
N ASN A 137 -22.04 -6.56 -3.96
CA ASN A 137 -21.28 -7.81 -3.82
C ASN A 137 -19.89 -7.78 -4.48
N LYS A 138 -19.29 -6.61 -4.56
CA LYS A 138 -17.93 -6.41 -5.06
C LYS A 138 -17.11 -5.59 -4.07
N THR A 139 -15.87 -6.01 -3.84
CA THR A 139 -14.90 -5.21 -3.12
C THR A 139 -14.22 -4.25 -4.09
N SER A 140 -14.07 -3.02 -3.64
CA SER A 140 -13.24 -2.02 -4.30
C SER A 140 -12.46 -1.26 -3.26
N PHE A 141 -11.28 -0.76 -3.62
CA PHE A 141 -10.59 0.18 -2.77
C PHE A 141 -9.90 1.28 -3.58
N SER A 142 -9.62 2.36 -2.90
CA SER A 142 -8.84 3.48 -3.42
C SER A 142 -7.78 3.90 -2.42
N PHE A 143 -6.67 4.38 -2.94
CA PHE A 143 -5.60 4.98 -2.16
C PHE A 143 -5.20 6.30 -2.80
N ALA A 144 -5.09 7.34 -1.97
CA ALA A 144 -4.73 8.69 -2.41
C ALA A 144 -3.65 9.29 -1.50
N VAL A 145 -2.68 9.99 -2.08
CA VAL A 145 -1.61 10.69 -1.36
C VAL A 145 -1.47 12.10 -1.93
N PRO A 146 -1.34 13.11 -1.07
CA PRO A 146 -1.63 13.10 0.37
C PRO A 146 -3.12 12.92 0.66
N SER A 147 -3.48 12.81 1.94
CA SER A 147 -4.90 12.81 2.36
C SER A 147 -5.62 14.06 1.89
N PHE A 148 -6.87 13.89 1.47
CA PHE A 148 -7.76 15.00 1.16
C PHE A 148 -8.13 15.78 2.44
N PRO A 149 -8.38 17.09 2.33
CA PRO A 149 -8.75 17.91 3.50
C PRO A 149 -10.08 17.50 4.12
N ASP A 150 -11.01 16.96 3.31
CA ASP A 150 -12.32 16.53 3.76
C ASP A 150 -12.28 15.09 4.28
N ARG A 151 -12.54 14.91 5.57
CA ARG A 151 -12.56 13.59 6.18
C ARG A 151 -13.83 12.82 5.79
N ILE A 152 -13.66 11.55 5.41
CA ILE A 152 -14.79 10.65 5.17
C ILE A 152 -15.35 10.18 6.53
N ASN A 153 -16.53 10.68 6.91
CA ASN A 153 -17.22 10.26 8.13
C ASN A 153 -18.49 9.48 7.77
N LEU A 154 -18.37 8.16 7.74
CA LEU A 154 -19.49 7.27 7.40
C LEU A 154 -20.63 7.34 8.42
N ALA A 155 -20.35 7.65 9.70
CA ALA A 155 -21.39 7.78 10.72
C ALA A 155 -22.28 9.00 10.45
N GLU A 156 -21.71 10.13 10.05
CA GLU A 156 -22.48 11.31 9.66
C GLU A 156 -23.26 11.09 8.36
N LYS A 157 -22.63 10.45 7.38
CA LYS A 157 -23.31 10.08 6.13
C LYS A 157 -24.52 9.17 6.40
N ALA A 158 -24.40 8.17 7.25
CA ALA A 158 -25.50 7.28 7.63
C ALA A 158 -26.63 8.05 8.31
N LYS A 159 -26.30 8.94 9.26
CA LYS A 159 -27.31 9.80 9.93
C LYS A 159 -28.07 10.69 8.93
N ALA A 160 -27.37 11.27 7.96
CA ALA A 160 -27.98 12.11 6.95
C ALA A 160 -28.95 11.32 6.04
N VAL A 161 -28.55 10.12 5.62
CA VAL A 161 -29.40 9.25 4.79
C VAL A 161 -30.63 8.80 5.56
N ASN A 162 -30.48 8.37 6.82
CA ASN A 162 -31.60 7.90 7.64
C ASN A 162 -32.61 9.01 7.94
N LYS A 163 -32.18 10.25 8.19
CA LYS A 163 -33.07 11.39 8.34
C LYS A 163 -33.94 11.63 7.11
N ASN A 164 -33.39 11.45 5.93
CA ASN A 164 -34.13 11.62 4.68
C ASN A 164 -35.06 10.44 4.38
N SER A 165 -34.85 9.26 4.93
CA SER A 165 -35.69 8.09 4.79
C SER A 165 -36.96 8.20 5.68
N THR A 166 -36.84 8.71 6.89
CA THR A 166 -37.99 8.89 7.80
C THR A 166 -39.03 9.91 7.29
N TYR A 167 -38.60 10.86 6.45
CA TYR A 167 -39.51 11.80 5.78
C TYR A 167 -40.33 11.18 4.62
N ARG A 168 -39.99 9.97 4.17
CA ARG A 168 -40.73 9.28 3.07
C ARG A 168 -41.84 8.35 3.54
N GLU A 169 -41.89 8.00 4.82
CA GLU A 169 -42.94 7.16 5.39
C GLU A 169 -44.15 7.95 5.93
N GLU A 170 -44.07 9.28 5.96
CA GLU A 170 -45.15 10.15 6.45
C GLU A 170 -45.91 10.91 5.33
N ILE A 171 -45.75 10.52 4.07
CA ILE A 171 -46.50 11.02 2.92
C ILE A 171 -47.25 9.84 2.26
#